data_f8a3bb271636a87f6d524ef8f3d5e4f1
#
_entry.id   f8a3bb271636a87f6d524ef8f3d5e4f1
#
_cell.length_a   1.000
_cell.length_b   1.000
_cell.length_c   1.000
_cell.angle_alpha   90.00
_cell.angle_beta   90.00
_cell.angle_gamma   90.00
#
_symmetry.space_group_name_H-M   'P 1'
#
loop_
_entity.id
_entity.type
_entity.pdbx_description
1 polymer ?
#
loop_
_entity_poly.entity_id
_entity_poly.type
_entity_poly.pdbx_seq_one_letter_code
_entity_poly.pdbx_strand_id
1 'polypeptide(L)'
;MVEFAIVLPLLIVVVLGVVEVSYALMDQHVVTKLTREGSNLISRDTTLPDAATVLKSMSGRPVNFDTNSKLIFSVIRKGATSGTANFGQDILYQRLEYGALAASSVLSTKGGATFGPPDYQATNADSNTGLQLNGLPSGLVVGTGSMVYVTEVFTKHELITPFDKFGVKVPDVLYSIAYF
;
A
#
# COMPACT_ATOMS: atom_id res chain seq x y z
N MET A 1 31.02 14.70 -39.10
CA MET A 1 29.58 14.41 -39.37
C MET A 1 29.19 12.99 -38.93
N VAL A 2 30.00 11.96 -39.18
CA VAL A 2 29.70 10.57 -38.73
C VAL A 2 29.71 10.43 -37.21
N GLU A 3 30.59 11.14 -36.52
CA GLU A 3 30.68 11.13 -35.05
C GLU A 3 29.37 11.63 -34.38
N PHE A 4 28.75 12.67 -34.93
CA PHE A 4 27.49 13.21 -34.43
C PHE A 4 26.31 12.25 -34.66
N ALA A 5 26.32 11.51 -35.75
CA ALA A 5 25.30 10.51 -36.07
C ALA A 5 25.32 9.31 -35.10
N ILE A 6 26.44 9.01 -34.46
CA ILE A 6 26.55 7.95 -33.43
C ILE A 6 26.21 8.47 -32.05
N VAL A 7 26.62 9.70 -31.72
CA VAL A 7 26.39 10.30 -30.39
C VAL A 7 24.92 10.70 -30.19
N LEU A 8 24.25 11.17 -31.25
CA LEU A 8 22.88 11.66 -31.16
C LEU A 8 21.88 10.59 -30.65
N PRO A 9 21.84 9.36 -31.15
CA PRO A 9 20.97 8.31 -30.64
C PRO A 9 21.22 8.00 -29.15
N LEU A 10 22.50 7.95 -28.76
CA LEU A 10 22.86 7.71 -27.36
C LEU A 10 22.34 8.82 -26.44
N LEU A 11 22.48 10.08 -26.86
CA LEU A 11 22.01 11.23 -26.12
C LEU A 11 20.48 11.22 -25.98
N ILE A 12 19.75 10.86 -27.04
CA ILE A 12 18.28 10.71 -26.98
C ILE A 12 17.87 9.66 -25.96
N VAL A 13 18.53 8.49 -25.93
CA VAL A 13 18.22 7.43 -24.96
C VAL A 13 18.44 7.92 -23.52
N VAL A 14 19.53 8.66 -23.27
CA VAL A 14 19.81 9.23 -21.94
C VAL A 14 18.73 10.24 -21.54
N VAL A 15 18.36 11.15 -22.45
CA VAL A 15 17.31 12.16 -22.17
C VAL A 15 15.96 11.48 -21.87
N LEU A 16 15.55 10.49 -22.67
CA LEU A 16 14.33 9.73 -22.42
C LEU A 16 14.38 8.99 -21.08
N GLY A 17 15.55 8.44 -20.70
CA GLY A 17 15.74 7.81 -19.39
C GLY A 17 15.55 8.78 -18.23
N VAL A 18 16.10 9.99 -18.33
CA VAL A 18 15.93 11.03 -17.32
C VAL A 18 14.46 11.43 -17.19
N VAL A 19 13.75 11.58 -18.32
CA VAL A 19 12.32 11.90 -18.33
C VAL A 19 11.53 10.80 -17.62
N GLU A 20 11.75 9.52 -17.96
CA GLU A 20 11.04 8.39 -17.34
C GLU A 20 11.25 8.33 -15.83
N VAL A 21 12.50 8.44 -15.36
CA VAL A 21 12.80 8.44 -13.92
C VAL A 21 12.14 9.61 -13.22
N SER A 22 12.09 10.80 -13.83
CA SER A 22 11.46 11.98 -13.26
C SER A 22 9.95 11.77 -13.06
N TYR A 23 9.28 11.17 -14.03
CA TYR A 23 7.85 10.82 -13.92
C TYR A 23 7.60 9.74 -12.88
N ALA A 24 8.43 8.69 -12.83
CA ALA A 24 8.31 7.64 -11.81
C ALA A 24 8.46 8.20 -10.39
N LEU A 25 9.39 9.13 -10.17
CA LEU A 25 9.56 9.80 -8.88
C LEU A 25 8.37 10.69 -8.51
N MET A 26 7.78 11.40 -9.48
CA MET A 26 6.59 12.21 -9.27
C MET A 26 5.38 11.33 -8.91
N ASP A 27 5.18 10.24 -9.62
CA ASP A 27 4.14 9.25 -9.34
C ASP A 27 4.33 8.63 -7.95
N GLN A 28 5.55 8.25 -7.57
CA GLN A 28 5.86 7.73 -6.24
C GLN A 28 5.55 8.75 -5.14
N HIS A 29 5.78 10.03 -5.40
CA HIS A 29 5.44 11.09 -4.45
C HIS A 29 3.92 11.18 -4.22
N VAL A 30 3.11 11.09 -5.28
CA VAL A 30 1.64 11.07 -5.17
C VAL A 30 1.17 9.86 -4.36
N VAL A 31 1.68 8.67 -4.66
CA VAL A 31 1.35 7.44 -3.93
C VAL A 31 1.69 7.57 -2.44
N THR A 32 2.88 8.07 -2.13
CA THR A 32 3.32 8.26 -0.74
C THR A 32 2.45 9.28 0.01
N LYS A 33 2.04 10.37 -0.65
CA LYS A 33 1.13 11.36 -0.07
C LYS A 33 -0.22 10.73 0.27
N LEU A 34 -0.84 10.02 -0.68
CA LEU A 34 -2.12 9.34 -0.46
C LEU A 34 -2.04 8.32 0.67
N THR A 35 -0.95 7.56 0.75
CA THR A 35 -0.75 6.57 1.81
C THR A 35 -0.72 7.22 3.19
N ARG A 36 -0.02 8.34 3.34
CA ARG A 36 0.04 9.09 4.61
C ARG A 36 -1.31 9.70 4.98
N GLU A 37 -2.01 10.28 4.01
CA GLU A 37 -3.37 10.82 4.24
C GLU A 37 -4.33 9.72 4.67
N GLY A 38 -4.25 8.53 4.05
CA GLY A 38 -5.04 7.37 4.45
C GLY A 38 -4.83 6.98 5.89
N SER A 39 -3.59 6.80 6.32
CA SER A 39 -3.28 6.47 7.72
C SER A 39 -3.71 7.56 8.69
N ASN A 40 -3.56 8.83 8.32
CA ASN A 40 -4.01 9.97 9.11
C ASN A 40 -5.55 9.99 9.26
N LEU A 41 -6.30 9.66 8.21
CA LEU A 41 -7.77 9.60 8.27
C LEU A 41 -8.24 8.50 9.23
N ILE A 42 -7.74 7.27 9.07
CA ILE A 42 -8.18 6.13 9.90
C ILE A 42 -7.71 6.24 11.36
N SER A 43 -6.62 6.96 11.64
CA SER A 43 -6.16 7.21 13.00
C SER A 43 -7.01 8.23 13.76
N ARG A 44 -7.89 8.95 13.07
CA ARG A 44 -8.81 9.95 13.63
C ARG A 44 -10.25 9.46 13.73
N ASP A 45 -10.46 8.19 14.01
CA ASP A 45 -11.77 7.54 14.16
C ASP A 45 -12.67 7.60 12.91
N THR A 46 -12.09 7.88 11.71
CA THR A 46 -12.82 7.73 10.44
C THR A 46 -12.99 6.23 10.14
N THR A 47 -14.18 5.81 9.76
CA THR A 47 -14.41 4.40 9.40
C THR A 47 -13.59 4.03 8.16
N LEU A 48 -13.17 2.76 8.04
CA LEU A 48 -12.38 2.31 6.91
C LEU A 48 -13.08 2.55 5.55
N PRO A 49 -14.41 2.31 5.41
CA PRO A 49 -15.14 2.62 4.17
C PRO A 49 -15.18 4.11 3.83
N ASP A 50 -15.39 4.97 4.85
CA ASP A 50 -15.42 6.42 4.63
C ASP A 50 -14.04 6.94 4.23
N ALA A 51 -12.99 6.49 4.91
CA ALA A 51 -11.61 6.82 4.55
C ALA A 51 -11.27 6.38 3.11
N ALA A 52 -11.71 5.19 2.69
CA ALA A 52 -11.53 4.71 1.32
C ALA A 52 -12.26 5.61 0.31
N THR A 53 -13.47 6.05 0.63
CA THR A 53 -14.24 6.96 -0.22
C THR A 53 -13.58 8.32 -0.34
N VAL A 54 -13.07 8.87 0.76
CA VAL A 54 -12.32 10.14 0.76
C VAL A 54 -11.05 10.01 -0.07
N LEU A 55 -10.23 8.95 0.13
CA LEU A 55 -9.02 8.74 -0.66
C LEU A 55 -9.33 8.55 -2.15
N LYS A 56 -10.43 7.88 -2.49
CA LYS A 56 -10.87 7.77 -3.88
C LYS A 56 -11.16 9.14 -4.48
N SER A 57 -11.83 10.02 -3.75
CA SER A 57 -12.13 11.38 -4.22
C SER A 57 -10.89 12.27 -4.36
N MET A 58 -9.85 12.01 -3.55
CA MET A 58 -8.57 12.73 -3.58
C MET A 58 -7.59 12.14 -4.60
N SER A 59 -7.86 10.92 -5.10
CA SER A 59 -6.95 10.24 -6.02
C SER A 59 -6.94 10.91 -7.39
N GLY A 60 -5.75 10.99 -7.96
CA GLY A 60 -5.48 11.48 -9.31
C GLY A 60 -4.29 10.73 -9.88
N ARG A 61 -3.96 10.93 -11.19
CA ARG A 61 -2.81 10.22 -11.78
C ARG A 61 -1.59 10.23 -10.82
N PRO A 62 -0.92 9.09 -10.67
CA PRO A 62 -1.11 7.80 -11.37
C PRO A 62 -2.19 6.90 -10.75
N VAL A 63 -2.77 7.26 -9.60
CA VAL A 63 -3.65 6.40 -8.81
C VAL A 63 -5.08 6.44 -9.32
N ASN A 64 -5.61 5.28 -9.71
CA ASN A 64 -7.02 5.08 -10.02
C ASN A 64 -7.47 3.72 -9.46
N PHE A 65 -8.23 3.76 -8.37
CA PHE A 65 -8.69 2.54 -7.68
C PHE A 65 -9.69 1.72 -8.50
N ASP A 66 -10.34 2.31 -9.50
CA ASP A 66 -11.30 1.57 -10.34
C ASP A 66 -10.59 0.73 -11.42
N THR A 67 -9.31 1.01 -11.73
CA THR A 67 -8.63 0.36 -12.86
C THR A 67 -7.24 -0.21 -12.56
N ASN A 68 -6.36 0.57 -11.93
CA ASN A 68 -4.93 0.26 -11.88
C ASN A 68 -4.29 0.36 -10.49
N SER A 69 -5.09 0.56 -9.45
CA SER A 69 -4.57 0.72 -8.10
C SER A 69 -5.30 -0.13 -7.08
N LYS A 70 -4.64 -0.38 -5.95
CA LYS A 70 -5.19 -1.08 -4.78
C LYS A 70 -4.86 -0.29 -3.52
N LEU A 71 -5.86 -0.10 -2.68
CA LEU A 71 -5.76 0.43 -1.34
C LEU A 71 -6.01 -0.69 -0.35
N ILE A 72 -5.17 -0.81 0.66
CA ILE A 72 -5.37 -1.73 1.77
C ILE A 72 -5.22 -0.97 3.07
N PHE A 73 -6.29 -0.93 3.84
CA PHE A 73 -6.25 -0.48 5.22
C PHE A 73 -6.12 -1.68 6.15
N SER A 74 -5.28 -1.56 7.15
CA SER A 74 -5.11 -2.56 8.20
C SER A 74 -5.02 -1.89 9.56
N VAL A 75 -5.72 -2.41 10.55
CA VAL A 75 -5.60 -1.99 11.94
C VAL A 75 -5.02 -3.14 12.75
N ILE A 76 -3.93 -2.87 13.42
CA ILE A 76 -3.20 -3.84 14.24
C ILE A 76 -3.39 -3.46 15.71
N ARG A 77 -3.61 -4.46 16.55
CA ARG A 77 -3.59 -4.29 18.01
C ARG A 77 -3.02 -5.53 18.70
N LYS A 78 -2.73 -5.42 19.98
CA LYS A 78 -2.51 -6.61 20.80
C LYS A 78 -3.83 -7.26 21.21
N GLY A 79 -3.84 -8.58 21.29
CA GLY A 79 -4.96 -9.28 21.91
C GLY A 79 -5.12 -8.84 23.35
N ALA A 80 -6.32 -8.40 23.73
CA ALA A 80 -6.58 -7.70 24.99
C ALA A 80 -7.11 -8.60 26.10
N THR A 81 -7.84 -9.66 25.74
CA THR A 81 -8.54 -10.51 26.71
C THR A 81 -7.62 -11.56 27.32
N SER A 82 -7.37 -11.46 28.62
CA SER A 82 -6.57 -12.45 29.36
C SER A 82 -7.18 -13.84 29.29
N GLY A 83 -6.34 -14.85 29.13
CA GLY A 83 -6.76 -16.25 29.02
C GLY A 83 -7.19 -16.68 27.62
N THR A 84 -7.16 -15.79 26.62
CA THR A 84 -7.42 -16.12 25.21
C THR A 84 -6.13 -16.43 24.44
N ALA A 85 -6.25 -17.12 23.30
CA ALA A 85 -5.11 -17.55 22.49
C ALA A 85 -4.27 -16.38 21.92
N ASN A 86 -4.87 -15.21 21.77
CA ASN A 86 -4.21 -14.02 21.21
C ASN A 86 -3.74 -13.03 22.28
N PHE A 87 -3.88 -13.34 23.56
CA PHE A 87 -3.47 -12.42 24.62
C PHE A 87 -2.00 -12.01 24.48
N GLY A 88 -1.77 -10.70 24.36
CA GLY A 88 -0.43 -10.12 24.16
C GLY A 88 0.21 -10.34 22.79
N GLN A 89 -0.45 -11.06 21.87
CA GLN A 89 0.02 -11.25 20.50
C GLN A 89 -0.41 -10.10 19.61
N ASP A 90 0.41 -9.76 18.62
CA ASP A 90 0.06 -8.77 17.61
C ASP A 90 -0.91 -9.39 16.60
N ILE A 91 -2.11 -8.85 16.50
CA ILE A 91 -3.19 -9.36 15.66
C ILE A 91 -3.67 -8.32 14.66
N LEU A 92 -4.05 -8.80 13.50
CA LEU A 92 -4.75 -8.00 12.51
C LEU A 92 -6.22 -7.89 12.93
N TYR A 93 -6.62 -6.69 13.39
CA TYR A 93 -7.94 -6.46 13.98
C TYR A 93 -9.00 -6.06 12.95
N GLN A 94 -8.62 -5.20 12.00
CA GLN A 94 -9.50 -4.81 10.88
C GLN A 94 -8.69 -4.80 9.58
N ARG A 95 -9.36 -5.12 8.47
CA ARG A 95 -8.80 -4.97 7.13
C ARG A 95 -9.87 -4.65 6.11
N LEU A 96 -9.63 -3.61 5.33
CA LEU A 96 -10.42 -3.28 4.15
C LEU A 96 -9.47 -3.25 2.94
N GLU A 97 -9.85 -3.97 1.90
CA GLU A 97 -9.17 -3.96 0.61
C GLU A 97 -10.08 -3.34 -0.44
N TYR A 98 -9.59 -2.32 -1.13
CA TYR A 98 -10.35 -1.58 -2.12
C TYR A 98 -9.51 -1.32 -3.37
N GLY A 99 -10.06 -1.58 -4.55
CA GLY A 99 -9.42 -1.31 -5.84
C GLY A 99 -9.26 -2.53 -6.73
N ALA A 100 -9.02 -2.27 -8.03
CA ALA A 100 -9.03 -3.29 -9.08
C ALA A 100 -7.68 -4.00 -9.26
N LEU A 101 -6.57 -3.40 -8.83
CA LEU A 101 -5.25 -4.01 -8.98
C LEU A 101 -5.12 -5.27 -8.11
N ALA A 102 -4.64 -6.35 -8.69
CA ALA A 102 -4.32 -7.57 -7.94
C ALA A 102 -3.00 -7.36 -7.16
N ALA A 103 -3.13 -7.01 -5.90
CA ALA A 103 -1.99 -6.85 -4.97
C ALA A 103 -2.38 -7.39 -3.59
N SER A 104 -1.39 -7.88 -2.86
CA SER A 104 -1.56 -8.41 -1.51
C SER A 104 -0.81 -7.54 -0.50
N SER A 105 -1.39 -7.39 0.70
CA SER A 105 -0.74 -6.68 1.81
C SER A 105 0.59 -7.33 2.19
N VAL A 106 1.57 -6.52 2.56
CA VAL A 106 2.83 -7.01 3.17
C VAL A 106 2.61 -7.54 4.59
N LEU A 107 1.50 -7.13 5.23
CA LEU A 107 1.11 -7.64 6.54
C LEU A 107 0.40 -8.98 6.37
N SER A 108 1.12 -10.07 6.51
CA SER A 108 0.58 -11.43 6.44
C SER A 108 0.17 -11.95 7.82
N THR A 109 -0.89 -12.74 7.85
CA THR A 109 -1.38 -13.43 9.05
C THR A 109 -1.17 -14.93 8.92
N LYS A 110 -1.35 -15.67 10.01
CA LYS A 110 -1.28 -17.12 10.01
C LYS A 110 -2.37 -17.79 9.16
N GLY A 111 -3.44 -17.07 8.82
CA GLY A 111 -4.48 -17.51 7.89
C GLY A 111 -5.84 -17.71 8.54
N GLY A 112 -6.89 -17.81 7.70
CA GLY A 112 -8.27 -17.99 8.16
C GLY A 112 -8.95 -16.73 8.72
N ALA A 113 -8.37 -15.56 8.48
CA ALA A 113 -8.97 -14.28 8.83
C ALA A 113 -10.04 -13.88 7.80
N THR A 114 -11.22 -13.49 8.29
CA THR A 114 -12.28 -12.91 7.46
C THR A 114 -12.63 -11.53 7.99
N PHE A 115 -12.73 -10.57 7.07
CA PHE A 115 -13.07 -9.19 7.35
C PHE A 115 -14.23 -8.77 6.46
N GLY A 116 -15.28 -8.23 7.03
CA GLY A 116 -16.49 -7.89 6.29
C GLY A 116 -17.21 -6.67 6.82
N PRO A 117 -18.10 -6.09 6.01
CA PRO A 117 -18.88 -4.93 6.40
C PRO A 117 -19.76 -5.24 7.63
N PRO A 118 -20.18 -4.20 8.42
CA PRO A 118 -19.92 -2.78 8.12
C PRO A 118 -18.51 -2.28 8.51
N ASP A 119 -17.88 -2.87 9.53
CA ASP A 119 -16.69 -2.31 10.18
C ASP A 119 -15.39 -2.95 9.69
N TYR A 120 -15.47 -3.99 8.87
CA TYR A 120 -14.31 -4.77 8.41
C TYR A 120 -13.44 -5.29 9.56
N GLN A 121 -14.09 -5.56 10.69
CA GLN A 121 -13.48 -6.08 11.90
C GLN A 121 -13.45 -7.61 11.88
N ALA A 122 -12.38 -8.17 12.39
CA ALA A 122 -12.24 -9.62 12.52
C ALA A 122 -13.20 -10.19 13.57
N THR A 123 -13.85 -11.28 13.23
CA THR A 123 -14.69 -12.03 14.17
C THR A 123 -13.81 -12.77 15.18
N ASN A 124 -14.20 -12.75 16.47
CA ASN A 124 -13.48 -13.43 17.55
C ASN A 124 -11.98 -13.07 17.62
N ALA A 125 -11.67 -11.77 17.51
CA ALA A 125 -10.32 -11.25 17.39
C ALA A 125 -9.35 -11.78 18.47
N ASP A 126 -9.77 -11.92 19.71
CA ASP A 126 -8.91 -12.37 20.80
C ASP A 126 -8.72 -13.90 20.85
N SER A 127 -9.53 -14.68 20.15
CA SER A 127 -9.47 -16.15 20.16
C SER A 127 -8.99 -16.76 18.84
N ASN A 128 -9.13 -16.07 17.73
CA ASN A 128 -8.76 -16.57 16.41
C ASN A 128 -7.25 -16.41 16.16
N THR A 129 -6.51 -17.49 16.33
CA THR A 129 -5.05 -17.52 16.11
C THR A 129 -4.64 -17.23 14.65
N GLY A 130 -5.54 -17.43 13.71
CA GLY A 130 -5.32 -17.09 12.31
C GLY A 130 -5.09 -15.60 12.06
N LEU A 131 -5.51 -14.73 12.99
CA LEU A 131 -5.31 -13.28 12.94
C LEU A 131 -3.90 -12.85 13.40
N GLN A 132 -3.13 -13.74 14.03
CA GLN A 132 -1.78 -13.40 14.46
C GLN A 132 -0.92 -13.06 13.25
N LEU A 133 -0.21 -11.93 13.36
CA LEU A 133 0.72 -11.50 12.31
C LEU A 133 1.96 -12.39 12.29
N ASN A 134 2.46 -12.72 11.10
CA ASN A 134 3.69 -13.50 10.94
C ASN A 134 4.95 -12.70 11.30
N GLY A 135 4.82 -11.39 11.43
CA GLY A 135 5.86 -10.44 11.82
C GLY A 135 5.41 -9.02 11.56
N LEU A 136 5.96 -8.10 12.31
CA LEU A 136 5.83 -6.67 12.06
C LEU A 136 7.06 -6.15 11.32
N PRO A 137 6.92 -5.11 10.50
CA PRO A 137 8.08 -4.41 9.96
C PRO A 137 9.05 -3.99 11.06
N SER A 138 10.34 -4.02 10.75
CA SER A 138 11.38 -3.68 11.73
C SER A 138 11.16 -2.27 12.31
N GLY A 139 11.19 -2.17 13.62
CA GLY A 139 10.98 -0.91 14.34
C GLY A 139 9.54 -0.58 14.69
N LEU A 140 8.55 -1.34 14.19
CA LEU A 140 7.16 -1.17 14.60
C LEU A 140 6.87 -2.02 15.85
N VAL A 141 6.44 -1.36 16.93
CA VAL A 141 6.06 -2.02 18.19
C VAL A 141 4.64 -1.60 18.53
N VAL A 142 3.75 -2.58 18.67
CA VAL A 142 2.39 -2.32 19.12
C VAL A 142 2.35 -2.31 20.65
N GLY A 143 1.96 -1.19 21.24
CA GLY A 143 1.76 -1.07 22.68
C GLY A 143 0.51 -1.82 23.14
N THR A 144 0.50 -2.27 24.42
CA THR A 144 -0.71 -2.83 25.03
C THR A 144 -1.78 -1.73 25.13
N GLY A 145 -2.98 -2.02 24.61
CA GLY A 145 -4.08 -1.05 24.58
C GLY A 145 -3.98 0.00 23.44
N SER A 146 -2.93 -0.02 22.65
CA SER A 146 -2.77 0.85 21.50
C SER A 146 -3.19 0.13 20.19
N MET A 147 -3.56 0.93 19.21
CA MET A 147 -3.78 0.48 17.83
C MET A 147 -2.76 1.12 16.91
N VAL A 148 -2.34 0.37 15.90
CA VAL A 148 -1.51 0.88 14.82
C VAL A 148 -2.31 0.80 13.54
N TYR A 149 -2.44 1.95 12.91
CA TYR A 149 -3.17 2.12 11.66
C TYR A 149 -2.19 2.06 10.50
N VAL A 150 -2.48 1.22 9.53
CA VAL A 150 -1.59 0.97 8.40
C VAL A 150 -2.35 1.18 7.11
N THR A 151 -1.78 1.97 6.22
CA THR A 151 -2.30 2.16 4.87
C THR A 151 -1.24 1.73 3.87
N GLU A 152 -1.64 0.90 2.92
CA GLU A 152 -0.84 0.47 1.80
C GLU A 152 -1.53 0.89 0.51
N VAL A 153 -0.77 1.49 -0.39
CA VAL A 153 -1.25 1.83 -1.74
C VAL A 153 -0.32 1.22 -2.76
N PHE A 154 -0.91 0.47 -3.67
CA PHE A 154 -0.27 -0.10 -4.85
C PHE A 154 -0.87 0.56 -6.08
N THR A 155 -0.06 0.98 -7.02
CA THR A 155 -0.53 1.50 -8.30
C THR A 155 0.37 1.06 -9.43
N LYS A 156 -0.22 0.76 -10.57
CA LYS A 156 0.53 0.45 -11.78
C LYS A 156 1.10 1.75 -12.36
N HIS A 157 2.41 1.74 -12.58
CA HIS A 157 3.09 2.82 -13.28
C HIS A 157 3.12 2.53 -14.78
N GLU A 158 2.59 3.44 -15.58
CA GLU A 158 2.61 3.33 -17.02
C GLU A 158 3.84 4.06 -17.56
N LEU A 159 4.68 3.33 -18.28
CA LEU A 159 5.84 3.92 -18.97
C LEU A 159 5.37 4.94 -20.00
N ILE A 160 5.99 6.11 -19.99
CA ILE A 160 5.74 7.19 -20.97
C ILE A 160 6.65 7.02 -22.18
N THR A 161 7.81 6.44 -21.97
CA THR A 161 8.81 6.19 -22.99
C THR A 161 8.71 4.77 -23.52
N PRO A 162 9.13 4.49 -24.78
CA PRO A 162 9.06 3.16 -25.38
C PRO A 162 10.18 2.22 -24.89
N PHE A 163 10.66 2.36 -23.67
CA PHE A 163 11.73 1.52 -23.11
C PHE A 163 11.37 0.04 -23.01
N ASP A 164 10.10 -0.28 -22.84
CA ASP A 164 9.58 -1.64 -22.89
C ASP A 164 9.93 -2.36 -24.19
N LYS A 165 9.90 -1.63 -25.32
CA LYS A 165 10.27 -2.15 -26.66
C LYS A 165 11.77 -2.40 -26.83
N PHE A 166 12.58 -1.77 -25.99
CA PHE A 166 14.05 -1.96 -25.97
C PHE A 166 14.49 -3.00 -24.93
N GLY A 167 13.56 -3.70 -24.29
CA GLY A 167 13.85 -4.75 -23.31
C GLY A 167 14.28 -4.24 -21.94
N VAL A 168 14.15 -2.94 -21.67
CA VAL A 168 14.41 -2.36 -20.35
C VAL A 168 13.20 -2.60 -19.46
N LYS A 169 13.35 -3.43 -18.44
CA LYS A 169 12.31 -3.68 -17.45
C LYS A 169 12.41 -2.64 -16.34
N VAL A 170 11.39 -1.81 -16.23
CA VAL A 170 11.19 -0.89 -15.09
C VAL A 170 10.12 -1.50 -14.19
N PRO A 171 10.19 -1.33 -12.86
CA PRO A 171 9.11 -1.76 -11.98
C PRO A 171 7.77 -1.17 -12.45
N ASP A 172 6.82 -2.03 -12.72
CA ASP A 172 5.50 -1.66 -13.25
C ASP A 172 4.49 -1.34 -12.14
N VAL A 173 4.85 -1.62 -10.88
CA VAL A 173 4.01 -1.32 -9.71
C VAL A 173 4.79 -0.46 -8.72
N LEU A 174 4.24 0.70 -8.41
CA LEU A 174 4.66 1.55 -7.32
C LEU A 174 3.92 1.16 -6.05
N TYR A 175 4.64 1.17 -4.94
CA TYR A 175 4.14 0.79 -3.63
C TYR A 175 4.55 1.80 -2.58
N SER A 176 3.63 2.09 -1.66
CA SER A 176 3.92 2.86 -0.46
C SER A 176 3.12 2.33 0.72
N ILE A 177 3.70 2.43 1.91
CA ILE A 177 3.10 2.06 3.18
C ILE A 177 3.33 3.18 4.20
N ALA A 178 2.32 3.45 5.01
CA ALA A 178 2.40 4.39 6.12
C ALA A 178 1.80 3.78 7.38
N TYR A 179 2.36 4.15 8.53
CA TYR A 179 1.97 3.72 9.87
C TYR A 179 1.65 4.94 10.73
N PHE A 180 0.62 4.82 11.57
CA PHE A 180 0.22 5.81 12.58
C PHE A 180 -0.16 5.13 13.88
#